data_acfe50d1acf7659de96640d3eb89184d
#
_entry.id   acfe50d1acf7659de96640d3eb89184d
#
_cell.length_a   1.000
_cell.length_b   1.000
_cell.length_c   1.000
_cell.angle_alpha   90.00
_cell.angle_beta   90.00
_cell.angle_gamma   90.00
#
_symmetry.space_group_name_H-M   'P 1'
#
loop_
_entity.id
_entity.type
_entity.pdbx_description
1 polymer ?
#
loop_
_entity_poly.entity_id
_entity_poly.type
_entity_poly.pdbx_seq_one_letter_code
_entity_poly.pdbx_strand_id
1 'polypeptide(L)'
;MKRATRQLSGTVLLALSLVTGVAATDVTAESKGCADCHRTKSPALVMEWERSRHAGAEVECLDCHQADLGAEGAWKHQGALVSVLVTPKRCAECHDDEATQFSRSHHARAGEILASLDNVLAEKAAGMPGNIADAVNGCWQCHGSIVKFKRDDDGKVLTAGPENRPVIDPTTWPNSGMGRLNPDGSKGACHACHSRHSFEAKIARSPENCGKCHMGPDHPQIEIYNESKHGIAFYANRDKMALDIEGEWVLGRDYSAAPTCATCHISSYMTPQGPLVANSHDVGERISWTLRPVI
;
A
#
# COMPACT_ATOMS: atom_id res chain seq x y z
N MET A 1 11.50 -42.88 -71.30
CA MET A 1 10.28 -42.27 -70.78
C MET A 1 10.70 -40.93 -70.14
N LYS A 2 10.38 -39.83 -70.82
CA LYS A 2 10.73 -38.45 -70.37
C LYS A 2 9.57 -37.87 -69.59
N ARG A 3 9.79 -37.48 -68.33
CA ARG A 3 8.81 -36.67 -67.54
C ARG A 3 9.23 -35.23 -67.60
N ALA A 4 8.33 -34.42 -68.13
CA ALA A 4 8.43 -32.96 -68.16
C ALA A 4 8.12 -32.32 -66.84
N THR A 5 9.00 -31.46 -66.33
CA THR A 5 8.81 -30.62 -65.21
C THR A 5 8.14 -29.30 -65.62
N ARG A 6 6.99 -29.02 -65.14
CA ARG A 6 6.26 -27.76 -65.32
C ARG A 6 6.69 -26.78 -64.20
N GLN A 7 7.35 -25.71 -64.56
CA GLN A 7 7.59 -24.55 -63.69
C GLN A 7 6.29 -23.71 -63.60
N LEU A 8 5.81 -23.50 -62.41
CA LEU A 8 4.77 -22.50 -62.09
C LEU A 8 5.47 -21.28 -61.51
N SER A 9 5.48 -20.21 -62.31
CA SER A 9 5.88 -18.87 -61.79
C SER A 9 4.73 -18.26 -60.99
N GLY A 10 4.87 -18.23 -59.70
CA GLY A 10 3.94 -17.51 -58.80
C GLY A 10 4.48 -16.10 -58.51
N THR A 11 3.79 -15.10 -59.02
CA THR A 11 4.05 -13.69 -58.72
C THR A 11 3.50 -13.42 -57.32
N VAL A 12 4.40 -13.17 -56.35
CA VAL A 12 4.03 -12.74 -54.99
C VAL A 12 3.88 -11.23 -55.00
N LEU A 13 2.63 -10.75 -54.92
CA LEU A 13 2.33 -9.37 -54.59
C LEU A 13 2.62 -9.09 -53.13
N LEU A 14 3.67 -8.31 -52.86
CA LEU A 14 3.97 -7.81 -51.54
C LEU A 14 3.04 -6.62 -51.27
N ALA A 15 2.01 -6.85 -50.43
CA ALA A 15 1.18 -5.76 -49.89
C ALA A 15 1.97 -5.07 -48.78
N LEU A 16 2.45 -3.85 -49.06
CA LEU A 16 3.08 -2.98 -48.05
C LEU A 16 2.01 -2.38 -47.18
N SER A 17 1.76 -2.96 -46.01
CA SER A 17 0.90 -2.38 -44.98
C SER A 17 1.64 -1.21 -44.32
N LEU A 18 1.23 0.02 -44.63
CA LEU A 18 1.64 1.19 -43.87
C LEU A 18 1.02 1.07 -42.48
N VAL A 19 1.80 0.62 -41.50
CA VAL A 19 1.49 0.79 -40.09
C VAL A 19 1.80 2.26 -39.75
N THR A 20 0.77 3.09 -39.69
CA THR A 20 0.90 4.42 -39.12
C THR A 20 1.16 4.24 -37.63
N GLY A 21 2.42 4.30 -37.23
CA GLY A 21 2.83 4.37 -35.85
C GLY A 21 2.22 5.61 -35.22
N VAL A 22 1.24 5.42 -34.32
CA VAL A 22 0.89 6.45 -33.36
C VAL A 22 2.11 6.65 -32.49
N ALA A 23 2.79 7.79 -32.68
CA ALA A 23 3.88 8.19 -31.82
C ALA A 23 3.34 8.24 -30.39
N ALA A 24 3.80 7.34 -29.54
CA ALA A 24 3.68 7.49 -28.10
C ALA A 24 4.41 8.80 -27.77
N THR A 25 3.64 9.81 -27.39
CA THR A 25 4.22 11.05 -26.88
C THR A 25 4.95 10.67 -25.60
N ASP A 26 6.25 10.75 -25.67
CA ASP A 26 7.19 10.58 -24.56
C ASP A 26 6.78 11.59 -23.45
N VAL A 27 6.09 11.11 -22.43
CA VAL A 27 5.76 11.89 -21.23
C VAL A 27 6.89 11.65 -20.21
N THR A 28 8.11 11.97 -20.58
CA THR A 28 9.19 12.15 -19.64
C THR A 28 9.13 13.57 -19.09
N ALA A 29 8.12 13.86 -18.27
CA ALA A 29 8.17 15.03 -17.43
C ALA A 29 9.25 14.76 -16.36
N GLU A 30 10.33 15.53 -16.41
CA GLU A 30 11.38 15.46 -15.39
C GLU A 30 10.75 15.74 -14.03
N SER A 31 10.69 14.74 -13.15
CA SER A 31 10.06 14.82 -11.84
C SER A 31 10.77 15.78 -10.86
N LYS A 32 11.97 16.25 -11.20
CA LYS A 32 12.70 17.29 -10.46
C LYS A 32 11.90 18.58 -10.23
N GLY A 33 11.06 18.97 -11.19
CA GLY A 33 10.17 20.14 -11.05
C GLY A 33 9.10 19.99 -9.98
N CYS A 34 8.72 18.76 -9.61
CA CYS A 34 7.68 18.51 -8.59
C CYS A 34 8.16 19.00 -7.21
N ALA A 35 9.33 18.55 -6.77
CA ALA A 35 9.89 18.91 -5.47
C ALA A 35 10.12 20.44 -5.36
N ASP A 36 10.58 21.09 -6.42
CA ASP A 36 10.85 22.53 -6.42
C ASP A 36 9.57 23.36 -6.19
N CYS A 37 8.50 23.03 -6.88
CA CYS A 37 7.21 23.68 -6.68
C CYS A 37 6.61 23.34 -5.30
N HIS A 38 6.60 22.05 -4.95
CA HIS A 38 5.99 21.57 -3.70
C HIS A 38 6.78 21.99 -2.45
N ARG A 39 8.07 22.31 -2.55
CA ARG A 39 8.83 22.90 -1.45
C ARG A 39 8.22 24.20 -0.94
N THR A 40 7.54 24.94 -1.81
CA THR A 40 6.79 26.14 -1.43
C THR A 40 5.33 25.83 -1.05
N LYS A 41 4.69 24.88 -1.76
CA LYS A 41 3.26 24.57 -1.59
C LYS A 41 2.96 23.59 -0.45
N SER A 42 3.87 22.66 -0.20
CA SER A 42 3.71 21.57 0.78
C SER A 42 5.08 21.20 1.37
N PRO A 43 5.76 22.12 2.07
CA PRO A 43 7.16 21.97 2.48
C PRO A 43 7.39 20.72 3.34
N ALA A 44 6.49 20.39 4.24
CA ALA A 44 6.63 19.22 5.11
C ALA A 44 6.70 17.91 4.31
N LEU A 45 5.88 17.78 3.28
CA LEU A 45 5.85 16.61 2.40
C LEU A 45 7.21 16.41 1.69
N VAL A 46 7.78 17.50 1.14
CA VAL A 46 9.08 17.45 0.48
C VAL A 46 10.19 17.13 1.47
N MET A 47 10.17 17.75 2.65
CA MET A 47 11.16 17.49 3.70
C MET A 47 11.12 16.04 4.20
N GLU A 48 9.94 15.43 4.31
CA GLU A 48 9.79 14.02 4.68
C GLU A 48 10.37 13.10 3.60
N TRP A 49 10.05 13.37 2.33
CA TRP A 49 10.59 12.62 1.20
C TRP A 49 12.11 12.74 1.11
N GLU A 50 12.68 13.94 1.21
CA GLU A 50 14.14 14.19 1.16
C GLU A 50 14.93 13.41 2.21
N ARG A 51 14.29 13.09 3.35
CA ARG A 51 14.88 12.28 4.43
C ARG A 51 14.67 10.79 4.26
N SER A 52 13.86 10.39 3.29
CA SER A 52 13.52 8.99 3.06
C SER A 52 14.65 8.25 2.36
N ARG A 53 14.66 6.95 2.52
CA ARG A 53 15.54 6.06 1.73
C ARG A 53 15.18 6.07 0.25
N HIS A 54 13.91 6.35 -0.09
CA HIS A 54 13.47 6.49 -1.46
C HIS A 54 14.19 7.64 -2.16
N ALA A 55 14.28 8.81 -1.55
CA ALA A 55 15.06 9.91 -2.12
C ALA A 55 16.54 9.57 -2.26
N GLY A 56 17.11 8.86 -1.29
CA GLY A 56 18.50 8.36 -1.35
C GLY A 56 18.75 7.33 -2.44
N ALA A 57 17.71 6.62 -2.87
CA ALA A 57 17.70 5.66 -3.97
C ALA A 57 17.20 6.27 -5.30
N GLU A 58 17.12 7.59 -5.39
CA GLU A 58 16.65 8.33 -6.57
C GLU A 58 15.21 8.01 -7.00
N VAL A 59 14.37 7.49 -6.08
CA VAL A 59 12.94 7.30 -6.29
C VAL A 59 12.24 8.65 -6.15
N GLU A 60 11.65 9.12 -7.23
CA GLU A 60 11.07 10.44 -7.34
C GLU A 60 9.53 10.44 -7.15
N CYS A 61 8.94 11.63 -7.17
CA CYS A 61 7.50 11.78 -6.94
C CYS A 61 6.65 10.98 -7.95
N LEU A 62 7.05 10.98 -9.23
CA LEU A 62 6.29 10.30 -10.29
C LEU A 62 6.40 8.78 -10.24
N ASP A 63 7.45 8.21 -9.65
CA ASP A 63 7.55 6.76 -9.52
C ASP A 63 6.38 6.20 -8.68
N CYS A 64 5.88 7.01 -7.74
CA CYS A 64 4.70 6.67 -6.94
C CYS A 64 3.41 7.30 -7.47
N HIS A 65 3.47 8.54 -7.96
CA HIS A 65 2.29 9.34 -8.28
C HIS A 65 1.92 9.35 -9.76
N GLN A 66 2.69 8.74 -10.64
CA GLN A 66 2.29 8.59 -12.05
C GLN A 66 1.00 7.76 -12.13
N ALA A 67 0.04 8.24 -12.91
CA ALA A 67 -1.19 7.51 -13.17
C ALA A 67 -1.13 6.82 -14.53
N ASP A 68 -1.77 5.66 -14.64
CA ASP A 68 -1.97 4.99 -15.92
C ASP A 68 -2.98 5.78 -16.76
N LEU A 69 -2.83 5.76 -18.08
CA LEU A 69 -3.79 6.40 -18.98
C LEU A 69 -5.16 5.76 -18.82
N GLY A 70 -6.19 6.59 -18.54
CA GLY A 70 -7.55 6.12 -18.31
C GLY A 70 -7.83 5.59 -16.92
N ALA A 71 -6.85 5.59 -16.02
CA ALA A 71 -7.08 5.20 -14.63
C ALA A 71 -8.07 6.16 -13.94
N GLU A 72 -8.94 5.61 -13.11
CA GLU A 72 -9.86 6.40 -12.31
C GLU A 72 -9.06 7.27 -11.33
N GLY A 73 -9.34 8.56 -11.34
CA GLY A 73 -8.59 9.51 -10.51
C GLY A 73 -7.32 10.07 -11.14
N ALA A 74 -6.98 9.65 -12.37
CA ALA A 74 -5.89 10.26 -13.13
C ALA A 74 -6.26 11.67 -13.61
N TRP A 75 -5.31 12.61 -13.55
CA TRP A 75 -5.49 13.96 -14.00
C TRP A 75 -4.16 14.59 -14.44
N LYS A 76 -4.25 15.55 -15.35
CA LYS A 76 -3.07 16.28 -15.82
C LYS A 76 -2.68 17.36 -14.82
N HIS A 77 -1.45 17.30 -14.33
CA HIS A 77 -0.87 18.27 -13.43
C HIS A 77 0.54 18.64 -13.90
N GLN A 78 0.76 19.90 -14.25
CA GLN A 78 2.04 20.43 -14.71
C GLN A 78 2.73 19.57 -15.79
N GLY A 79 1.94 19.08 -16.75
CA GLY A 79 2.43 18.28 -17.86
C GLY A 79 2.48 16.77 -17.61
N ALA A 80 2.44 16.33 -16.37
CA ALA A 80 2.41 14.92 -15.99
C ALA A 80 0.97 14.42 -15.81
N LEU A 81 0.76 13.12 -16.02
CA LEU A 81 -0.47 12.43 -15.63
C LEU A 81 -0.28 11.81 -14.25
N VAL A 82 -1.00 12.33 -13.26
CA VAL A 82 -0.79 11.96 -11.85
C VAL A 82 -2.04 11.45 -11.17
N SER A 83 -1.85 10.69 -10.09
CA SER A 83 -2.89 10.33 -9.13
C SER A 83 -2.47 10.72 -7.72
N VAL A 84 -3.41 11.27 -6.94
CA VAL A 84 -3.18 11.53 -5.52
C VAL A 84 -3.34 10.27 -4.68
N LEU A 85 -3.99 9.25 -5.21
CA LEU A 85 -4.23 7.98 -4.54
C LEU A 85 -3.18 6.96 -4.99
N VAL A 86 -2.09 6.87 -4.23
CA VAL A 86 -1.08 5.82 -4.41
C VAL A 86 -1.61 4.52 -3.79
N THR A 87 -1.53 3.45 -4.57
CA THR A 87 -2.04 2.12 -4.22
C THR A 87 -0.90 1.11 -4.08
N PRO A 88 -1.13 -0.06 -3.47
CA PRO A 88 -0.13 -1.12 -3.41
C PRO A 88 0.41 -1.57 -4.77
N LYS A 89 -0.37 -1.39 -5.83
CA LYS A 89 0.08 -1.70 -7.21
C LYS A 89 1.34 -0.93 -7.59
N ARG A 90 1.44 0.35 -7.20
CA ARG A 90 2.65 1.16 -7.45
C ARG A 90 3.84 0.72 -6.60
N CYS A 91 3.59 0.36 -5.35
CA CYS A 91 4.65 -0.18 -4.50
C CYS A 91 5.22 -1.49 -5.06
N ALA A 92 4.35 -2.35 -5.60
CA ALA A 92 4.70 -3.64 -6.19
C ALA A 92 5.62 -3.56 -7.42
N GLU A 93 5.74 -2.41 -8.07
CA GLU A 93 6.67 -2.25 -9.20
C GLU A 93 8.15 -2.44 -8.78
N CYS A 94 8.46 -2.19 -7.50
CA CYS A 94 9.78 -2.38 -6.92
C CYS A 94 9.78 -3.35 -5.72
N HIS A 95 8.65 -3.47 -5.01
CA HIS A 95 8.45 -4.28 -3.80
C HIS A 95 7.45 -5.43 -4.06
N ASP A 96 7.71 -6.22 -5.10
CA ASP A 96 6.80 -7.28 -5.54
C ASP A 96 6.63 -8.39 -4.49
N ASP A 97 7.71 -8.80 -3.86
CA ASP A 97 7.69 -9.84 -2.82
C ASP A 97 6.84 -9.40 -1.62
N GLU A 98 7.06 -8.20 -1.11
CA GLU A 98 6.32 -7.64 0.02
C GLU A 98 4.83 -7.44 -0.32
N ALA A 99 4.54 -6.94 -1.51
CA ALA A 99 3.18 -6.75 -2.00
C ALA A 99 2.46 -8.09 -2.18
N THR A 100 3.15 -9.09 -2.71
CA THR A 100 2.62 -10.44 -2.88
C THR A 100 2.34 -11.11 -1.53
N GLN A 101 3.25 -11.03 -0.56
CA GLN A 101 3.06 -11.54 0.80
C GLN A 101 1.90 -10.83 1.49
N PHE A 102 1.87 -9.50 1.44
CA PHE A 102 0.78 -8.72 2.02
C PHE A 102 -0.58 -9.07 1.42
N SER A 103 -0.67 -9.26 0.10
CA SER A 103 -1.93 -9.57 -0.60
C SER A 103 -2.59 -10.86 -0.11
N ARG A 104 -1.82 -11.80 0.42
CA ARG A 104 -2.29 -13.07 1.01
C ARG A 104 -2.72 -12.94 2.47
N SER A 105 -2.28 -11.88 3.15
CA SER A 105 -2.52 -11.66 4.56
C SER A 105 -3.98 -11.35 4.89
N HIS A 106 -4.35 -11.58 6.14
CA HIS A 106 -5.63 -11.12 6.68
C HIS A 106 -5.75 -9.59 6.65
N HIS A 107 -4.63 -8.88 6.77
CA HIS A 107 -4.59 -7.43 6.67
C HIS A 107 -5.10 -6.89 5.33
N ALA A 108 -4.73 -7.53 4.22
CA ALA A 108 -5.24 -7.13 2.90
C ALA A 108 -6.76 -7.33 2.75
N ARG A 109 -7.34 -8.23 3.54
CA ARG A 109 -8.77 -8.56 3.53
C ARG A 109 -9.58 -7.91 4.64
N ALA A 110 -8.93 -7.08 5.48
CA ALA A 110 -9.58 -6.53 6.66
C ALA A 110 -10.84 -5.73 6.33
N GLY A 111 -10.85 -4.98 5.23
CA GLY A 111 -12.03 -4.26 4.75
C GLY A 111 -13.17 -5.17 4.28
N GLU A 112 -12.85 -6.31 3.68
CA GLU A 112 -13.84 -7.30 3.26
C GLU A 112 -14.44 -8.04 4.46
N ILE A 113 -13.60 -8.35 5.45
CA ILE A 113 -14.04 -8.99 6.69
C ILE A 113 -15.02 -8.06 7.41
N LEU A 114 -14.71 -6.80 7.55
CA LEU A 114 -15.59 -5.81 8.16
C LEU A 114 -16.93 -5.74 7.41
N ALA A 115 -16.89 -5.61 6.09
CA ALA A 115 -18.10 -5.54 5.28
C ALA A 115 -18.98 -6.80 5.40
N SER A 116 -18.39 -7.98 5.62
CA SER A 116 -19.14 -9.23 5.78
C SER A 116 -19.74 -9.40 7.17
N LEU A 117 -19.07 -8.90 8.21
CA LEU A 117 -19.51 -9.06 9.60
C LEU A 117 -20.50 -7.96 10.02
N ASP A 118 -20.25 -6.73 9.58
CA ASP A 118 -20.96 -5.58 10.09
C ASP A 118 -22.24 -5.23 9.34
N ASN A 119 -22.51 -5.82 8.17
CA ASN A 119 -23.77 -5.62 7.49
C ASN A 119 -24.96 -5.94 8.41
N VAL A 120 -24.90 -7.05 9.14
CA VAL A 120 -25.97 -7.44 10.06
C VAL A 120 -25.99 -6.58 11.33
N LEU A 121 -24.81 -6.24 11.86
CA LEU A 121 -24.71 -5.44 13.07
C LEU A 121 -25.03 -3.97 12.80
N ALA A 122 -24.54 -3.42 11.69
CA ALA A 122 -24.80 -2.06 11.29
C ALA A 122 -26.27 -1.82 10.91
N GLU A 123 -26.89 -2.74 10.19
CA GLU A 123 -28.33 -2.69 9.87
C GLU A 123 -29.19 -2.77 11.14
N LYS A 124 -28.82 -3.63 12.09
CA LYS A 124 -29.56 -3.79 13.35
C LYS A 124 -29.30 -2.66 14.34
N ALA A 125 -28.06 -2.20 14.45
CA ALA A 125 -27.70 -1.20 15.46
C ALA A 125 -28.03 0.24 15.02
N ALA A 126 -27.92 0.55 13.72
CA ALA A 126 -28.08 1.90 13.22
C ALA A 126 -29.22 2.06 12.20
N GLY A 127 -29.87 0.98 11.76
CA GLY A 127 -30.90 1.00 10.73
C GLY A 127 -30.39 1.50 9.37
N MET A 128 -29.08 1.39 9.12
CA MET A 128 -28.42 1.91 7.95
C MET A 128 -27.67 0.79 7.21
N PRO A 129 -27.51 0.90 5.88
CA PRO A 129 -26.66 -0.03 5.12
C PRO A 129 -25.24 -0.08 5.69
N GLY A 130 -24.66 -1.28 5.82
CA GLY A 130 -23.44 -1.55 6.55
C GLY A 130 -22.27 -0.61 6.28
N ASN A 131 -21.98 -0.27 5.03
CA ASN A 131 -20.87 0.63 4.68
C ASN A 131 -20.97 2.04 5.29
N ILE A 132 -22.18 2.54 5.53
CA ILE A 132 -22.40 3.86 6.13
C ILE A 132 -22.16 3.81 7.62
N ALA A 133 -22.62 2.75 8.29
CA ALA A 133 -22.38 2.56 9.70
C ALA A 133 -20.91 2.36 10.04
N ASP A 134 -20.19 1.63 9.22
CA ASP A 134 -18.73 1.44 9.35
C ASP A 134 -18.00 2.79 9.31
N ALA A 135 -18.36 3.64 8.36
CA ALA A 135 -17.79 4.98 8.25
C ALA A 135 -18.11 5.85 9.48
N VAL A 136 -19.35 5.83 9.94
CA VAL A 136 -19.80 6.60 11.10
C VAL A 136 -19.13 6.15 12.39
N ASN A 137 -18.95 4.84 12.56
CA ASN A 137 -18.34 4.28 13.77
C ASN A 137 -16.80 4.29 13.75
N GLY A 138 -16.18 4.70 12.65
CA GLY A 138 -14.73 4.78 12.54
C GLY A 138 -14.01 3.45 12.33
N CYS A 139 -14.71 2.33 12.23
CA CYS A 139 -14.12 1.01 12.04
C CYS A 139 -13.22 0.94 10.81
N TRP A 140 -13.60 1.61 9.76
CA TRP A 140 -12.85 1.67 8.51
C TRP A 140 -11.48 2.36 8.62
N GLN A 141 -11.24 3.14 9.67
CA GLN A 141 -9.92 3.74 9.90
C GLN A 141 -8.86 2.68 10.20
N CYS A 142 -9.27 1.58 10.83
CA CYS A 142 -8.40 0.41 11.08
C CYS A 142 -8.52 -0.65 10.00
N HIS A 143 -9.75 -1.05 9.66
CA HIS A 143 -10.02 -2.15 8.74
C HIS A 143 -9.93 -1.76 7.27
N GLY A 144 -10.17 -0.51 6.95
CA GLY A 144 -10.33 -0.05 5.58
C GLY A 144 -11.73 -0.29 5.04
N SER A 145 -12.06 0.43 4.00
CA SER A 145 -13.29 0.28 3.23
C SER A 145 -13.01 0.66 1.76
N ILE A 146 -14.04 0.62 0.94
CA ILE A 146 -13.90 1.00 -0.47
C ILE A 146 -13.67 2.51 -0.60
N VAL A 147 -12.66 2.92 -1.37
CA VAL A 147 -12.45 4.31 -1.76
C VAL A 147 -13.15 4.57 -3.08
N LYS A 148 -13.93 5.66 -3.15
CA LYS A 148 -14.68 6.05 -4.34
C LYS A 148 -14.32 7.47 -4.75
N PHE A 149 -14.45 7.75 -6.05
CA PHE A 149 -14.50 9.12 -6.55
C PHE A 149 -15.95 9.60 -6.60
N LYS A 150 -16.15 10.87 -6.27
CA LYS A 150 -17.47 11.49 -6.37
C LYS A 150 -17.89 11.58 -7.84
N ARG A 151 -19.13 11.24 -8.14
CA ARG A 151 -19.67 11.23 -9.50
C ARG A 151 -20.87 12.15 -9.60
N ASP A 152 -21.11 12.65 -10.82
CA ASP A 152 -22.37 13.32 -11.19
C ASP A 152 -23.48 12.29 -11.51
N ASP A 153 -24.64 12.80 -11.89
CA ASP A 153 -25.81 11.97 -12.21
C ASP A 153 -25.61 11.10 -13.47
N ASP A 154 -24.68 11.48 -14.34
CA ASP A 154 -24.29 10.71 -15.53
C ASP A 154 -23.18 9.68 -15.23
N GLY A 155 -22.73 9.57 -13.97
CA GLY A 155 -21.71 8.65 -13.53
C GLY A 155 -20.28 9.09 -13.83
N LYS A 156 -20.05 10.30 -14.31
CA LYS A 156 -18.74 10.87 -14.58
C LYS A 156 -18.08 11.36 -13.27
N VAL A 157 -16.78 11.12 -13.12
CA VAL A 157 -16.03 11.60 -11.96
C VAL A 157 -16.05 13.12 -11.91
N LEU A 158 -16.50 13.67 -10.79
CA LEU A 158 -16.48 15.09 -10.52
C LEU A 158 -15.06 15.59 -10.33
N THR A 159 -14.80 16.78 -10.81
CA THR A 159 -13.52 17.46 -10.68
C THR A 159 -13.66 18.80 -9.98
N ALA A 160 -12.61 19.28 -9.34
CA ALA A 160 -12.60 20.56 -8.64
C ALA A 160 -11.27 21.30 -8.82
N GLY A 161 -11.35 22.60 -8.64
CA GLY A 161 -10.20 23.51 -8.74
C GLY A 161 -9.79 23.80 -10.18
N PRO A 162 -8.78 24.69 -10.36
CA PRO A 162 -8.38 25.21 -11.68
C PRO A 162 -7.77 24.15 -12.59
N GLU A 163 -7.24 23.06 -12.01
CA GLU A 163 -6.60 21.95 -12.75
C GLU A 163 -7.55 20.76 -12.95
N ASN A 164 -8.84 20.90 -12.64
CA ASN A 164 -9.83 19.82 -12.76
C ASN A 164 -9.42 18.52 -12.02
N ARG A 165 -8.91 18.65 -10.80
CA ARG A 165 -8.51 17.51 -9.98
C ARG A 165 -9.72 16.64 -9.63
N PRO A 166 -9.66 15.32 -9.82
CA PRO A 166 -10.71 14.40 -9.40
C PRO A 166 -11.01 14.50 -7.91
N VAL A 167 -12.29 14.48 -7.56
CA VAL A 167 -12.75 14.58 -6.17
C VAL A 167 -12.97 13.18 -5.63
N ILE A 168 -12.16 12.80 -4.62
CA ILE A 168 -12.43 11.59 -3.83
C ILE A 168 -13.70 11.85 -3.01
N ASP A 169 -14.58 10.87 -2.95
CA ASP A 169 -15.82 10.97 -2.17
C ASP A 169 -15.47 11.13 -0.67
N PRO A 170 -15.84 12.25 -0.05
CA PRO A 170 -15.49 12.54 1.34
C PRO A 170 -16.12 11.56 2.34
N THR A 171 -17.14 10.80 1.95
CA THR A 171 -17.73 9.74 2.78
C THR A 171 -16.87 8.47 2.81
N THR A 172 -15.88 8.38 1.93
CA THR A 172 -14.93 7.25 1.84
C THR A 172 -13.48 7.66 2.10
N TRP A 173 -13.24 8.92 2.42
CA TRP A 173 -11.91 9.49 2.61
C TRP A 173 -11.88 10.54 3.74
N PRO A 174 -10.84 10.62 4.58
CA PRO A 174 -9.60 9.83 4.53
C PRO A 174 -9.81 8.38 4.93
N ASN A 175 -9.08 7.47 4.25
CA ASN A 175 -9.14 6.03 4.48
C ASN A 175 -7.71 5.49 4.60
N SER A 176 -7.26 5.29 5.82
CA SER A 176 -5.94 4.78 6.16
C SER A 176 -5.96 3.31 6.60
N GLY A 177 -7.13 2.70 6.56
CA GLY A 177 -7.33 1.33 7.01
C GLY A 177 -6.52 0.30 6.24
N MET A 178 -6.13 -0.74 6.94
CA MET A 178 -5.20 -1.76 6.47
C MET A 178 -5.70 -2.49 5.21
N GLY A 179 -6.98 -2.83 5.18
CA GLY A 179 -7.64 -3.54 4.08
C GLY A 179 -8.38 -2.62 3.10
N ARG A 180 -7.91 -1.39 2.89
CA ARG A 180 -8.52 -0.44 1.96
C ARG A 180 -8.72 -1.08 0.58
N LEU A 181 -9.92 -0.91 0.02
CA LEU A 181 -10.26 -1.35 -1.33
C LEU A 181 -10.08 -0.17 -2.29
N ASN A 182 -9.14 -0.29 -3.20
CA ASN A 182 -8.73 0.81 -4.09
C ASN A 182 -9.50 0.77 -5.41
N PRO A 183 -9.68 1.92 -6.09
CA PRO A 183 -10.39 1.98 -7.39
C PRO A 183 -9.74 1.14 -8.50
N ASP A 184 -8.43 0.86 -8.42
CA ASP A 184 -7.71 0.01 -9.36
C ASP A 184 -7.85 -1.50 -9.06
N GLY A 185 -8.68 -1.86 -8.09
CA GLY A 185 -8.92 -3.24 -7.65
C GLY A 185 -7.87 -3.80 -6.68
N SER A 186 -6.80 -3.06 -6.41
CA SER A 186 -5.81 -3.48 -5.41
C SER A 186 -6.38 -3.35 -3.99
N LYS A 187 -5.86 -4.17 -3.08
CA LYS A 187 -6.28 -4.18 -1.68
C LYS A 187 -5.15 -3.71 -0.78
N GLY A 188 -5.52 -2.95 0.24
CA GLY A 188 -4.62 -2.52 1.28
C GLY A 188 -4.06 -1.12 1.09
N ALA A 189 -3.26 -0.75 2.08
CA ALA A 189 -2.61 0.53 2.19
C ALA A 189 -1.25 0.36 2.86
N CYS A 190 -0.19 0.18 2.09
CA CYS A 190 1.18 0.00 2.61
C CYS A 190 1.58 1.13 3.57
N HIS A 191 1.08 2.34 3.31
CA HIS A 191 1.30 3.51 4.17
C HIS A 191 0.60 3.44 5.54
N ALA A 192 -0.23 2.43 5.80
CA ALA A 192 -0.78 2.21 7.14
C ALA A 192 0.32 1.84 8.14
N CYS A 193 1.35 1.10 7.68
CA CYS A 193 2.55 0.80 8.45
C CYS A 193 3.72 1.72 8.10
N HIS A 194 3.93 1.99 6.82
CA HIS A 194 5.02 2.83 6.29
C HIS A 194 4.54 4.27 6.10
N SER A 195 4.70 5.09 7.13
CA SER A 195 4.24 6.49 7.08
C SER A 195 4.85 7.24 5.90
N ARG A 196 3.98 7.72 5.03
CA ARG A 196 4.35 8.61 3.91
C ARG A 196 4.72 10.00 4.48
N HIS A 197 5.70 10.69 3.94
CA HIS A 197 6.55 10.35 2.80
C HIS A 197 7.96 9.92 3.23
N SER A 198 8.20 9.80 4.53
CA SER A 198 9.48 9.36 5.08
C SER A 198 9.73 7.86 4.95
N PHE A 199 8.68 7.04 4.99
CA PHE A 199 8.72 5.57 4.88
C PHE A 199 9.75 4.91 5.82
N GLU A 200 10.00 5.51 6.99
CA GLU A 200 11.02 5.08 7.94
C GLU A 200 10.71 3.68 8.51
N ALA A 201 11.66 2.76 8.39
CA ALA A 201 11.54 1.41 8.93
C ALA A 201 11.32 1.38 10.45
N LYS A 202 11.91 2.33 11.18
CA LYS A 202 11.73 2.45 12.64
C LYS A 202 10.27 2.68 13.02
N ILE A 203 9.50 3.41 12.21
CA ILE A 203 8.08 3.64 12.45
C ILE A 203 7.31 2.33 12.27
N ALA A 204 7.56 1.61 11.17
CA ALA A 204 6.90 0.34 10.89
C ALA A 204 7.23 -0.74 11.94
N ARG A 205 8.44 -0.71 12.51
CA ARG A 205 8.91 -1.65 13.54
C ARG A 205 8.46 -1.30 14.96
N SER A 206 7.99 -0.09 15.18
CA SER A 206 7.57 0.39 16.50
C SER A 206 6.22 -0.23 16.92
N PRO A 207 6.07 -0.63 18.21
CA PRO A 207 4.81 -1.18 18.71
C PRO A 207 3.63 -0.23 18.55
N GLU A 208 3.85 1.06 18.67
CA GLU A 208 2.82 2.09 18.52
C GLU A 208 2.21 2.08 17.13
N ASN A 209 2.95 1.64 16.12
CA ASN A 209 2.43 1.54 14.76
C ASN A 209 1.36 0.46 14.62
N CYS A 210 1.57 -0.68 15.26
CA CYS A 210 0.56 -1.75 15.36
C CYS A 210 -0.59 -1.31 16.27
N GLY A 211 -0.27 -0.64 17.37
CA GLY A 211 -1.21 -0.14 18.36
C GLY A 211 -2.21 0.89 17.87
N LYS A 212 -2.01 1.48 16.67
CA LYS A 212 -3.02 2.36 16.06
C LYS A 212 -4.35 1.65 15.79
N CYS A 213 -4.29 0.34 15.56
CA CYS A 213 -5.44 -0.49 15.23
C CYS A 213 -5.65 -1.61 16.25
N HIS A 214 -4.57 -2.20 16.77
CA HIS A 214 -4.62 -3.26 17.77
C HIS A 214 -4.72 -2.67 19.18
N MET A 215 -5.86 -2.04 19.49
CA MET A 215 -6.14 -1.33 20.75
C MET A 215 -7.61 -1.46 21.17
N GLY A 216 -7.87 -1.16 22.41
CA GLY A 216 -9.22 -1.10 22.96
C GLY A 216 -9.79 -2.46 23.33
N PRO A 217 -11.10 -2.52 23.71
CA PRO A 217 -11.67 -3.71 24.34
C PRO A 217 -11.69 -4.96 23.46
N ASP A 218 -11.79 -4.78 22.14
CA ASP A 218 -11.87 -5.91 21.19
C ASP A 218 -10.49 -6.39 20.74
N HIS A 219 -9.49 -5.50 20.74
CA HIS A 219 -8.15 -5.76 20.22
C HIS A 219 -7.05 -5.19 21.15
N PRO A 220 -6.98 -5.59 22.43
CA PRO A 220 -6.14 -4.95 23.46
C PRO A 220 -4.65 -5.33 23.38
N GLN A 221 -4.12 -5.59 22.17
CA GLN A 221 -2.74 -6.10 22.05
C GLN A 221 -1.70 -5.07 22.48
N ILE A 222 -1.92 -3.78 22.21
CA ILE A 222 -0.96 -2.75 22.62
C ILE A 222 -0.98 -2.54 24.12
N GLU A 223 -2.15 -2.60 24.75
CA GLU A 223 -2.30 -2.49 26.20
C GLU A 223 -1.60 -3.67 26.88
N ILE A 224 -1.85 -4.89 26.41
CA ILE A 224 -1.19 -6.10 26.91
C ILE A 224 0.34 -6.02 26.72
N TYR A 225 0.78 -5.55 25.56
CA TYR A 225 2.19 -5.38 25.28
C TYR A 225 2.83 -4.37 26.26
N ASN A 226 2.20 -3.22 26.45
CA ASN A 226 2.72 -2.15 27.31
C ASN A 226 2.90 -2.61 28.76
N GLU A 227 1.99 -3.45 29.27
CA GLU A 227 2.05 -4.01 30.61
C GLU A 227 2.97 -5.24 30.73
N SER A 228 3.36 -5.81 29.60
CA SER A 228 4.24 -6.98 29.56
C SER A 228 5.69 -6.62 29.89
N LYS A 229 6.48 -7.65 30.28
CA LYS A 229 7.94 -7.51 30.42
C LYS A 229 8.61 -7.00 29.14
N HIS A 230 8.09 -7.37 27.96
CA HIS A 230 8.60 -6.92 26.66
C HIS A 230 8.37 -5.42 26.47
N GLY A 231 7.15 -4.94 26.72
CA GLY A 231 6.83 -3.52 26.58
C GLY A 231 7.60 -2.66 27.57
N ILE A 232 7.62 -3.05 28.84
CA ILE A 232 8.38 -2.34 29.89
C ILE A 232 9.88 -2.26 29.50
N ALA A 233 10.47 -3.36 29.07
CA ALA A 233 11.87 -3.38 28.64
C ALA A 233 12.11 -2.56 27.36
N PHE A 234 11.18 -2.58 26.41
CA PHE A 234 11.24 -1.77 25.20
C PHE A 234 11.28 -0.28 25.53
N TYR A 235 10.31 0.22 26.29
CA TYR A 235 10.23 1.65 26.62
C TYR A 235 11.40 2.11 27.49
N ALA A 236 11.88 1.26 28.40
CA ALA A 236 13.06 1.57 29.22
C ALA A 236 14.38 1.62 28.42
N ASN A 237 14.42 1.00 27.25
CA ASN A 237 15.64 0.90 26.44
C ASN A 237 15.44 1.31 25.00
N ARG A 238 14.43 2.13 24.70
CA ARG A 238 14.05 2.52 23.34
C ARG A 238 15.22 3.06 22.51
N ASP A 239 16.06 3.87 23.14
CA ASP A 239 17.23 4.48 22.49
C ASP A 239 18.33 3.45 22.16
N LYS A 240 18.25 2.25 22.72
CA LYS A 240 19.20 1.16 22.46
C LYS A 240 18.68 0.18 21.40
N MET A 241 17.43 0.37 20.95
CA MET A 241 16.83 -0.49 19.93
C MET A 241 17.30 -0.08 18.53
N ALA A 242 17.81 -1.05 17.77
CA ALA A 242 18.26 -0.83 16.39
C ALA A 242 17.07 -0.80 15.39
N LEU A 243 16.04 0.02 15.65
CA LEU A 243 14.82 0.06 14.85
C LEU A 243 15.04 0.62 13.45
N ASP A 244 16.08 1.44 13.26
CA ASP A 244 16.37 2.16 12.02
C ASP A 244 17.51 1.52 11.19
N ILE A 245 17.89 0.30 11.53
CA ILE A 245 18.93 -0.41 10.80
C ILE A 245 18.50 -0.64 9.34
N GLU A 246 19.43 -0.48 8.43
CA GLU A 246 19.20 -0.73 7.01
C GLU A 246 19.08 -2.25 6.73
N GLY A 247 18.27 -2.56 5.73
CA GLY A 247 18.04 -3.94 5.32
C GLY A 247 17.22 -4.73 6.31
N GLU A 248 17.51 -6.02 6.39
CA GLU A 248 16.76 -6.99 7.14
C GLU A 248 17.07 -6.91 8.64
N TRP A 249 16.03 -6.71 9.43
CA TRP A 249 16.14 -6.69 10.89
C TRP A 249 15.97 -8.10 11.44
N VAL A 250 17.07 -8.70 11.90
CA VAL A 250 17.12 -10.10 12.32
C VAL A 250 17.07 -10.19 13.85
N LEU A 251 16.03 -10.86 14.34
CA LEU A 251 15.87 -11.15 15.76
C LEU A 251 17.07 -11.98 16.29
N GLY A 252 17.63 -11.55 17.40
CA GLY A 252 18.79 -12.17 18.03
C GLY A 252 20.13 -11.64 17.52
N ARG A 253 20.13 -10.85 16.43
CA ARG A 253 21.31 -10.15 15.93
C ARG A 253 21.20 -8.64 16.08
N ASP A 254 20.09 -8.08 15.63
CA ASP A 254 19.93 -6.64 15.41
C ASP A 254 19.12 -5.93 16.51
N TYR A 255 18.47 -6.66 17.41
CA TYR A 255 17.86 -6.07 18.57
C TYR A 255 18.55 -6.50 19.87
N SER A 256 18.68 -5.58 20.81
CA SER A 256 19.50 -5.77 22.01
C SER A 256 18.74 -5.70 23.33
N ALA A 257 17.49 -5.27 23.34
CA ALA A 257 16.78 -5.01 24.60
C ALA A 257 15.46 -5.75 24.74
N ALA A 258 14.51 -5.55 23.82
CA ALA A 258 13.20 -6.19 23.90
C ALA A 258 12.58 -6.37 22.51
N PRO A 259 11.80 -7.45 22.29
CA PRO A 259 11.09 -7.62 21.04
C PRO A 259 9.92 -6.62 20.93
N THR A 260 9.64 -6.18 19.71
CA THR A 260 8.42 -5.46 19.33
C THR A 260 7.44 -6.43 18.66
N CYS A 261 6.23 -5.97 18.33
CA CYS A 261 5.28 -6.77 17.56
C CYS A 261 5.91 -7.24 16.23
N ALA A 262 6.56 -6.31 15.51
CA ALA A 262 7.23 -6.60 14.25
C ALA A 262 8.34 -7.66 14.38
N THR A 263 9.01 -7.73 15.51
CA THR A 263 10.07 -8.72 15.77
C THR A 263 9.55 -10.15 15.60
N CYS A 264 8.37 -10.44 16.15
CA CYS A 264 7.79 -11.79 16.11
C CYS A 264 6.92 -12.02 14.86
N HIS A 265 6.20 -10.99 14.40
CA HIS A 265 5.20 -11.15 13.35
C HIS A 265 5.73 -10.93 11.93
N ILE A 266 6.80 -10.15 11.75
CA ILE A 266 7.28 -9.73 10.43
C ILE A 266 8.75 -10.07 10.21
N SER A 267 9.62 -9.75 11.20
CA SER A 267 11.07 -9.75 11.01
C SER A 267 11.66 -11.14 10.80
N SER A 268 12.84 -11.19 10.19
CA SER A 268 13.66 -12.39 10.12
C SER A 268 14.12 -12.84 11.51
N TYR A 269 14.33 -14.13 11.69
CA TYR A 269 14.91 -14.66 12.94
C TYR A 269 15.78 -15.89 12.69
N MET A 270 16.75 -16.06 13.57
CA MET A 270 17.58 -17.24 13.61
C MET A 270 16.88 -18.35 14.40
N THR A 271 16.86 -19.56 13.87
CA THR A 271 16.41 -20.71 14.66
C THR A 271 17.54 -21.24 15.56
N PRO A 272 17.24 -22.01 16.61
CA PRO A 272 18.26 -22.66 17.42
C PRO A 272 19.18 -23.59 16.62
N GLN A 273 18.74 -24.09 15.47
CA GLN A 273 19.46 -24.93 14.53
C GLN A 273 20.30 -24.13 13.52
N GLY A 274 20.20 -22.81 13.53
CA GLY A 274 21.00 -21.90 12.71
C GLY A 274 20.37 -21.37 11.42
N PRO A 275 19.40 -22.03 10.74
CA PRO A 275 18.84 -21.44 9.52
C PRO A 275 18.06 -20.17 9.82
N LEU A 276 18.22 -19.20 8.92
CA LEU A 276 17.47 -17.96 8.95
C LEU A 276 16.03 -18.22 8.44
N VAL A 277 15.03 -17.76 9.19
CA VAL A 277 13.67 -17.60 8.69
C VAL A 277 13.52 -16.17 8.18
N ALA A 278 13.19 -16.04 6.90
CA ALA A 278 13.06 -14.74 6.23
C ALA A 278 11.90 -13.91 6.80
N ASN A 279 11.97 -12.60 6.63
CA ASN A 279 10.85 -11.70 6.94
C ASN A 279 9.63 -12.03 6.07
N SER A 280 8.44 -11.67 6.54
CA SER A 280 7.21 -11.84 5.78
C SER A 280 6.24 -10.71 6.06
N HIS A 281 5.66 -10.16 4.99
CA HIS A 281 4.56 -9.20 5.06
C HIS A 281 3.17 -9.88 5.12
N ASP A 282 3.12 -11.21 5.08
CA ASP A 282 1.96 -11.99 5.53
C ASP A 282 2.01 -12.11 7.06
N VAL A 283 1.54 -11.07 7.75
CA VAL A 283 1.71 -10.88 9.20
C VAL A 283 1.10 -12.03 10.03
N GLY A 284 0.11 -12.72 9.48
CA GLY A 284 -0.55 -13.86 10.12
C GLY A 284 0.13 -15.22 9.87
N GLU A 285 1.10 -15.31 8.97
CA GLU A 285 1.69 -16.57 8.52
C GLU A 285 2.33 -17.38 9.65
N ARG A 286 3.03 -16.73 10.57
CA ARG A 286 3.80 -17.38 11.64
C ARG A 286 3.01 -17.60 12.93
N ILE A 287 2.10 -16.67 13.24
CA ILE A 287 1.31 -16.68 14.47
C ILE A 287 -0.14 -16.46 14.07
N SER A 288 -0.83 -17.57 13.86
CA SER A 288 -2.24 -17.59 13.48
C SER A 288 -3.14 -17.70 14.73
N TRP A 289 -4.29 -17.05 14.68
CA TRP A 289 -5.37 -17.22 15.66
C TRP A 289 -5.87 -18.67 15.79
N THR A 290 -5.69 -19.46 14.73
CA THR A 290 -6.06 -20.87 14.71
C THR A 290 -5.25 -21.75 15.66
N LEU A 291 -4.10 -21.24 16.14
CA LEU A 291 -3.28 -21.90 17.17
C LEU A 291 -3.72 -21.56 18.58
N ARG A 292 -4.72 -20.72 18.78
CA ARG A 292 -5.33 -20.50 20.09
C ARG A 292 -6.07 -21.78 20.46
N PRO A 293 -5.66 -22.52 21.53
CA PRO A 293 -6.50 -23.60 22.01
C PRO A 293 -7.85 -23.00 22.36
N VAL A 294 -8.90 -23.56 21.81
CA VAL A 294 -10.26 -23.28 22.26
C VAL A 294 -10.31 -23.86 23.67
N ILE A 295 -10.24 -23.01 24.68
CA ILE A 295 -10.44 -23.38 26.08
C ILE A 295 -11.93 -23.53 26.30
#